data_15664a61a41640d1dee9d4e64f3d85e7
#
_entry.id   15664a61a41640d1dee9d4e64f3d85e7
#
_cell.length_a   1.000
_cell.length_b   1.000
_cell.length_c   1.000
_cell.angle_alpha   90.00
_cell.angle_beta   90.00
_cell.angle_gamma   90.00
#
_symmetry.space_group_name_H-M   'P 1'
#
loop_
_entity.id
_entity.type
_entity.pdbx_description
1 polymer ?
#
loop_
_entity_poly.entity_id
_entity_poly.type
_entity_poly.pdbx_seq_one_letter_code
_entity_poly.pdbx_strand_id
1 'polypeptide(L)'
;MKKGMVELRDKTNIFYEELGSGENLFLLHGNGGDSSYFEYNINELARHFHLYLIDFRDHGNSGNTRDKLTFDLMADDLFEVFTKLKIKKAHILGFSDGANLALVFTLKYPNCVDKVILNAPNIRFDGTKLLSKSISLFENIFWNILPFFKRYKRVAALLLKDLKIDRKDLRSIDKKVLIIVGSRDLIRVDHVKNIAMNISDSRLIVVKKANHKLARFRPELFNKMVIGFLKEE
;
A
#
# COMPACT_ATOMS: atom_id res chain seq x y z
N MET A 1 8.10 -16.97 11.44
CA MET A 1 8.11 -16.05 10.31
C MET A 1 9.21 -16.50 9.34
N LYS A 2 8.81 -16.84 8.13
CA LYS A 2 9.72 -17.23 7.05
C LYS A 2 10.07 -15.99 6.23
N LYS A 3 11.32 -15.88 5.77
CA LYS A 3 11.80 -14.80 4.90
C LYS A 3 12.23 -15.38 3.57
N GLY A 4 11.97 -14.67 2.48
CA GLY A 4 12.33 -15.12 1.15
C GLY A 4 12.60 -13.98 0.17
N MET A 5 13.11 -14.36 -0.99
CA MET A 5 13.31 -13.48 -2.14
C MET A 5 12.61 -14.06 -3.36
N VAL A 6 11.98 -13.20 -4.12
CA VAL A 6 11.43 -13.52 -5.44
C VAL A 6 12.24 -12.77 -6.49
N GLU A 7 12.98 -13.50 -7.33
CA GLU A 7 13.63 -12.90 -8.49
C GLU A 7 12.58 -12.66 -9.59
N LEU A 8 12.40 -11.40 -9.98
CA LEU A 8 11.53 -10.98 -11.07
C LEU A 8 12.20 -11.22 -12.44
N ARG A 9 11.42 -11.12 -13.53
CA ARG A 9 11.92 -11.30 -14.91
C ARG A 9 13.06 -10.33 -15.27
N ASP A 10 13.07 -9.13 -14.70
CA ASP A 10 14.11 -8.14 -14.90
C ASP A 10 15.31 -8.28 -13.95
N LYS A 11 15.41 -9.42 -13.24
CA LYS A 11 16.47 -9.73 -12.26
C LYS A 11 16.43 -8.87 -10.99
N THR A 12 15.34 -8.15 -10.75
CA THR A 12 15.13 -7.50 -9.47
C THR A 12 14.72 -8.55 -8.44
N ASN A 13 15.32 -8.52 -7.25
CA ASN A 13 14.94 -9.35 -6.13
C ASN A 13 13.94 -8.60 -5.24
N ILE A 14 12.76 -9.15 -5.05
CA ILE A 14 11.72 -8.66 -4.13
C ILE A 14 11.75 -9.48 -2.86
N PHE A 15 11.99 -8.82 -1.73
CA PHE A 15 11.97 -9.42 -0.41
C PHE A 15 10.54 -9.56 0.09
N TYR A 16 10.25 -10.70 0.77
CA TYR A 16 9.00 -10.89 1.46
C TYR A 16 9.20 -11.64 2.79
N GLU A 17 8.27 -11.41 3.70
CA GLU A 17 8.10 -12.19 4.93
C GLU A 17 6.75 -12.90 4.90
N GLU A 18 6.71 -14.12 5.42
CA GLU A 18 5.54 -15.01 5.40
C GLU A 18 5.25 -15.52 6.81
N LEU A 19 3.99 -15.45 7.25
CA LEU A 19 3.58 -15.84 8.60
C LEU A 19 2.08 -16.19 8.64
N GLY A 20 1.72 -17.16 9.48
CA GLY A 20 0.32 -17.55 9.69
C GLY A 20 -0.17 -18.61 8.71
N SER A 21 -1.49 -18.78 8.66
CA SER A 21 -2.17 -19.76 7.78
C SER A 21 -3.61 -19.30 7.52
N GLY A 22 -4.28 -19.90 6.53
CA GLY A 22 -5.63 -19.55 6.13
C GLY A 22 -5.66 -18.74 4.85
N GLU A 23 -6.60 -17.79 4.72
CA GLU A 23 -6.72 -16.93 3.55
C GLU A 23 -5.53 -16.00 3.42
N ASN A 24 -5.04 -15.81 2.20
CA ASN A 24 -3.87 -14.97 1.94
C ASN A 24 -4.20 -13.48 2.15
N LEU A 25 -3.33 -12.78 2.88
CA LEU A 25 -3.40 -11.33 3.10
C LEU A 25 -2.04 -10.70 2.82
N PHE A 26 -1.96 -9.87 1.77
CA PHE A 26 -0.78 -9.09 1.45
C PHE A 26 -0.79 -7.77 2.20
N LEU A 27 0.33 -7.46 2.87
CA LEU A 27 0.55 -6.23 3.61
C LEU A 27 1.56 -5.38 2.83
N LEU A 28 1.11 -4.19 2.39
CA LEU A 28 1.83 -3.28 1.53
C LEU A 28 2.16 -1.99 2.30
N HIS A 29 3.43 -1.75 2.60
CA HIS A 29 3.92 -0.61 3.39
C HIS A 29 3.83 0.73 2.64
N GLY A 30 4.12 1.86 3.32
CA GLY A 30 4.15 3.20 2.72
C GLY A 30 5.50 3.59 2.12
N ASN A 31 5.56 4.77 1.50
CA ASN A 31 6.75 5.34 0.91
C ASN A 31 7.93 5.38 1.89
N GLY A 32 9.12 4.99 1.42
CA GLY A 32 10.35 4.96 2.20
C GLY A 32 10.36 3.97 3.37
N GLY A 33 9.29 3.17 3.55
CA GLY A 33 9.18 2.13 4.58
C GLY A 33 9.61 0.75 4.10
N ASP A 34 9.25 -0.25 4.89
CA ASP A 34 9.44 -1.67 4.64
C ASP A 34 8.40 -2.50 5.40
N SER A 35 8.51 -3.82 5.37
CA SER A 35 7.63 -4.77 6.04
C SER A 35 7.48 -4.53 7.55
N SER A 36 8.50 -3.95 8.21
CA SER A 36 8.47 -3.65 9.65
C SER A 36 7.40 -2.61 10.04
N TYR A 37 6.83 -1.88 9.08
CA TYR A 37 5.73 -0.96 9.36
C TYR A 37 4.58 -1.64 10.11
N PHE A 38 4.32 -2.91 9.83
CA PHE A 38 3.22 -3.69 10.41
C PHE A 38 3.63 -4.52 11.64
N GLU A 39 4.80 -4.30 12.23
CA GLU A 39 5.34 -5.13 13.34
C GLU A 39 4.36 -5.31 14.51
N TYR A 40 3.54 -4.28 14.83
CA TYR A 40 2.54 -4.35 15.90
C TYR A 40 1.20 -5.00 15.47
N ASN A 41 1.06 -5.36 14.20
CA ASN A 41 -0.17 -5.90 13.63
C ASN A 41 -0.04 -7.40 13.30
N ILE A 42 1.16 -7.84 12.91
CA ILE A 42 1.38 -9.17 12.32
C ILE A 42 0.99 -10.32 13.25
N ASN A 43 1.27 -10.24 14.54
CA ASN A 43 0.97 -11.35 15.47
C ASN A 43 -0.54 -11.60 15.58
N GLU A 44 -1.36 -10.55 15.61
CA GLU A 44 -2.81 -10.70 15.68
C GLU A 44 -3.39 -11.10 14.32
N LEU A 45 -2.95 -10.46 13.24
CA LEU A 45 -3.44 -10.79 11.89
C LEU A 45 -3.08 -12.22 11.48
N ALA A 46 -1.89 -12.71 11.84
CA ALA A 46 -1.43 -14.07 11.53
C ALA A 46 -2.22 -15.20 12.22
N ARG A 47 -3.01 -14.88 13.27
CA ARG A 47 -3.95 -15.83 13.88
C ARG A 47 -5.15 -16.12 12.98
N HIS A 48 -5.39 -15.27 12.00
CA HIS A 48 -6.59 -15.30 11.16
C HIS A 48 -6.29 -15.46 9.68
N PHE A 49 -5.08 -15.08 9.24
CA PHE A 49 -4.71 -15.03 7.82
C PHE A 49 -3.30 -15.55 7.59
N HIS A 50 -3.05 -16.00 6.38
CA HIS A 50 -1.71 -16.26 5.88
C HIS A 50 -1.14 -14.94 5.33
N LEU A 51 -0.21 -14.33 6.06
CA LEU A 51 0.33 -13.01 5.77
C LEU A 51 1.52 -13.08 4.82
N TYR A 52 1.55 -12.14 3.87
CA TYR A 52 2.68 -11.84 3.01
C TYR A 52 3.01 -10.34 3.13
N LEU A 53 4.14 -10.02 3.75
CA LEU A 53 4.65 -8.66 3.88
C LEU A 53 5.69 -8.44 2.79
N ILE A 54 5.46 -7.48 1.90
CA ILE A 54 6.30 -7.26 0.72
C ILE A 54 7.09 -5.97 0.90
N ASP A 55 8.41 -6.05 0.77
CA ASP A 55 9.22 -4.85 0.56
C ASP A 55 9.17 -4.51 -0.93
N PHE A 56 8.70 -3.31 -1.27
CA PHE A 56 8.62 -2.89 -2.67
C PHE A 56 9.98 -2.73 -3.30
N ARG A 57 10.04 -2.74 -4.63
CA ARG A 57 11.20 -2.29 -5.41
C ARG A 57 11.76 -0.97 -4.85
N ASP A 58 13.08 -0.87 -4.67
CA ASP A 58 13.77 0.26 -4.01
C ASP A 58 13.45 0.46 -2.51
N HIS A 59 12.73 -0.45 -1.86
CA HIS A 59 12.40 -0.34 -0.44
C HIS A 59 12.94 -1.53 0.37
N GLY A 60 13.14 -1.32 1.68
CA GLY A 60 13.57 -2.37 2.60
C GLY A 60 14.77 -3.16 2.08
N ASN A 61 14.60 -4.48 1.99
CA ASN A 61 15.59 -5.43 1.50
C ASN A 61 15.47 -5.75 0.01
N SER A 62 14.53 -5.11 -0.70
CA SER A 62 14.35 -5.30 -2.14
C SER A 62 15.29 -4.46 -2.97
N GLY A 63 15.70 -5.03 -4.12
CA GLY A 63 16.54 -4.37 -5.10
C GLY A 63 15.76 -3.53 -6.11
N ASN A 64 16.49 -3.01 -7.10
CA ASN A 64 15.93 -2.40 -8.31
C ASN A 64 16.96 -2.38 -9.44
N THR A 65 16.58 -2.89 -10.60
CA THR A 65 17.36 -2.87 -11.84
C THR A 65 16.90 -1.80 -12.84
N ARG A 66 15.83 -1.04 -12.51
CA ARG A 66 15.25 -0.02 -13.39
C ARG A 66 15.65 1.39 -12.97
N ASP A 67 15.71 2.29 -13.95
CA ASP A 67 16.01 3.71 -13.72
C ASP A 67 14.80 4.49 -13.17
N LYS A 68 13.58 3.99 -13.39
CA LYS A 68 12.33 4.63 -12.96
C LYS A 68 11.56 3.73 -12.01
N LEU A 69 10.88 4.35 -11.04
CA LEU A 69 9.92 3.70 -10.15
C LEU A 69 8.53 4.29 -10.40
N THR A 70 7.55 3.42 -10.62
CA THR A 70 6.15 3.82 -10.86
C THR A 70 5.20 2.81 -10.19
N PHE A 71 3.99 3.23 -9.84
CA PHE A 71 2.98 2.33 -9.28
C PHE A 71 2.57 1.23 -10.28
N ASP A 72 2.54 1.52 -11.58
CA ASP A 72 2.27 0.52 -12.63
C ASP A 72 3.34 -0.58 -12.64
N LEU A 73 4.64 -0.20 -12.56
CA LEU A 73 5.73 -1.16 -12.46
C LEU A 73 5.65 -1.98 -11.18
N MET A 74 5.38 -1.33 -10.04
CA MET A 74 5.25 -2.02 -8.75
C MET A 74 4.04 -2.97 -8.72
N ALA A 75 2.96 -2.64 -9.43
CA ALA A 75 1.83 -3.54 -9.60
C ALA A 75 2.18 -4.77 -10.44
N ASP A 76 2.99 -4.60 -11.49
CA ASP A 76 3.51 -5.74 -12.27
C ASP A 76 4.45 -6.61 -11.43
N ASP A 77 5.31 -5.99 -10.62
CA ASP A 77 6.17 -6.70 -9.67
C ASP A 77 5.34 -7.56 -8.71
N LEU A 78 4.27 -6.99 -8.13
CA LEU A 78 3.39 -7.69 -7.22
C LEU A 78 2.68 -8.87 -7.92
N PHE A 79 2.25 -8.71 -9.16
CA PHE A 79 1.68 -9.79 -9.96
C PHE A 79 2.70 -10.91 -10.22
N GLU A 80 3.97 -10.57 -10.50
CA GLU A 80 5.02 -11.58 -10.63
C GLU A 80 5.28 -12.31 -9.30
N VAL A 81 5.24 -11.60 -8.15
CA VAL A 81 5.34 -12.21 -6.81
C VAL A 81 4.19 -13.21 -6.61
N PHE A 82 2.94 -12.84 -6.90
CA PHE A 82 1.79 -13.76 -6.85
C PHE A 82 2.03 -15.01 -7.68
N THR A 83 2.51 -14.84 -8.92
CA THR A 83 2.78 -15.94 -9.85
C THR A 83 3.86 -16.88 -9.32
N LYS A 84 4.98 -16.33 -8.85
CA LYS A 84 6.12 -17.11 -8.34
C LYS A 84 5.80 -17.85 -7.04
N LEU A 85 5.01 -17.24 -6.17
CA LEU A 85 4.53 -17.87 -4.94
C LEU A 85 3.30 -18.77 -5.16
N LYS A 86 2.81 -18.89 -6.42
CA LYS A 86 1.64 -19.70 -6.82
C LYS A 86 0.35 -19.28 -6.10
N ILE A 87 0.22 -17.98 -5.80
CA ILE A 87 -0.96 -17.39 -5.17
C ILE A 87 -1.90 -16.93 -6.28
N LYS A 88 -3.11 -17.47 -6.29
CA LYS A 88 -4.13 -17.11 -7.30
C LYS A 88 -4.89 -15.86 -6.90
N LYS A 89 -5.25 -15.76 -5.61
CA LYS A 89 -6.10 -14.70 -5.08
C LYS A 89 -5.74 -14.39 -3.63
N ALA A 90 -5.83 -13.12 -3.22
CA ALA A 90 -5.58 -12.69 -1.86
C ALA A 90 -6.36 -11.41 -1.51
N HIS A 91 -6.55 -11.17 -0.21
CA HIS A 91 -6.87 -9.85 0.30
C HIS A 91 -5.63 -8.94 0.23
N ILE A 92 -5.85 -7.66 0.01
CA ILE A 92 -4.76 -6.67 -0.05
C ILE A 92 -5.01 -5.58 1.00
N LEU A 93 -4.05 -5.37 1.89
CA LEU A 93 -4.02 -4.26 2.83
C LEU A 93 -2.85 -3.35 2.50
N GLY A 94 -3.12 -2.11 2.09
CA GLY A 94 -2.08 -1.13 1.80
C GLY A 94 -2.14 0.08 2.73
N PHE A 95 -0.97 0.61 3.08
CA PHE A 95 -0.81 1.85 3.83
C PHE A 95 -0.14 2.91 2.95
N SER A 96 -0.72 4.13 2.86
CA SER A 96 -0.16 5.27 2.14
C SER A 96 0.16 4.89 0.68
N ASP A 97 1.43 4.93 0.23
CA ASP A 97 1.81 4.45 -1.10
C ASP A 97 1.47 2.97 -1.32
N GLY A 98 1.48 2.13 -0.27
CA GLY A 98 0.96 0.78 -0.35
C GLY A 98 -0.55 0.73 -0.63
N ALA A 99 -1.33 1.70 -0.14
CA ALA A 99 -2.76 1.81 -0.49
C ALA A 99 -2.95 2.29 -1.94
N ASN A 100 -2.08 3.19 -2.40
CA ASN A 100 -2.03 3.62 -3.80
C ASN A 100 -1.71 2.44 -4.74
N LEU A 101 -0.70 1.63 -4.36
CA LEU A 101 -0.35 0.41 -5.09
C LEU A 101 -1.50 -0.60 -5.08
N ALA A 102 -2.19 -0.79 -3.94
CA ALA A 102 -3.34 -1.68 -3.83
C ALA A 102 -4.46 -1.28 -4.81
N LEU A 103 -4.73 0.03 -4.98
CA LEU A 103 -5.69 0.53 -5.98
C LEU A 103 -5.24 0.22 -7.41
N VAL A 104 -3.99 0.55 -7.77
CA VAL A 104 -3.44 0.28 -9.11
C VAL A 104 -3.46 -1.22 -9.40
N PHE A 105 -3.05 -2.05 -8.43
CA PHE A 105 -3.05 -3.50 -8.56
C PHE A 105 -4.48 -4.07 -8.75
N THR A 106 -5.45 -3.58 -7.97
CA THR A 106 -6.85 -4.00 -8.08
C THR A 106 -7.44 -3.68 -9.44
N LEU A 107 -7.15 -2.50 -9.99
CA LEU A 107 -7.61 -2.11 -11.33
C LEU A 107 -6.95 -2.93 -12.43
N LYS A 108 -5.67 -3.24 -12.29
CA LYS A 108 -4.89 -3.94 -13.33
C LYS A 108 -5.06 -5.46 -13.28
N TYR A 109 -5.20 -6.02 -12.08
CA TYR A 109 -5.27 -7.46 -11.83
C TYR A 109 -6.46 -7.86 -10.94
N PRO A 110 -7.70 -7.50 -11.30
CA PRO A 110 -8.88 -7.69 -10.43
C PRO A 110 -9.11 -9.15 -10.03
N ASN A 111 -8.74 -10.12 -10.89
CA ASN A 111 -8.90 -11.55 -10.61
C ASN A 111 -7.96 -12.06 -9.51
N CYS A 112 -6.89 -11.32 -9.19
CA CYS A 112 -5.95 -11.66 -8.11
C CYS A 112 -6.40 -11.11 -6.76
N VAL A 113 -7.44 -10.25 -6.72
CA VAL A 113 -7.85 -9.52 -5.53
C VAL A 113 -9.20 -10.03 -5.04
N ASP A 114 -9.31 -10.26 -3.73
CA ASP A 114 -10.57 -10.58 -3.07
C ASP A 114 -11.20 -9.33 -2.43
N LYS A 115 -10.73 -8.93 -1.28
CA LYS A 115 -11.12 -7.69 -0.61
C LYS A 115 -9.92 -6.75 -0.48
N VAL A 116 -10.18 -5.45 -0.43
CA VAL A 116 -9.12 -4.43 -0.37
C VAL A 116 -9.28 -3.55 0.86
N ILE A 117 -8.18 -3.29 1.55
CA ILE A 117 -8.13 -2.33 2.65
C ILE A 117 -7.13 -1.24 2.31
N LEU A 118 -7.60 0.00 2.27
CA LEU A 118 -6.84 1.18 1.92
C LEU A 118 -6.67 2.06 3.18
N ASN A 119 -5.50 1.99 3.80
CA ASN A 119 -5.19 2.88 4.92
C ASN A 119 -4.50 4.15 4.40
N ALA A 120 -5.21 5.27 4.46
CA ALA A 120 -4.78 6.58 4.01
C ALA A 120 -4.34 6.64 2.53
N PRO A 121 -5.21 6.22 1.56
CA PRO A 121 -4.91 6.30 0.13
C PRO A 121 -4.81 7.75 -0.34
N ASN A 122 -3.93 8.01 -1.33
CA ASN A 122 -3.76 9.31 -1.95
C ASN A 122 -3.51 9.20 -3.46
N ILE A 123 -4.53 9.38 -4.28
CA ILE A 123 -4.41 9.27 -5.75
C ILE A 123 -3.95 10.54 -6.44
N ARG A 124 -3.83 11.67 -5.71
CA ARG A 124 -3.39 12.97 -6.24
C ARG A 124 -2.49 13.68 -5.25
N PHE A 125 -1.46 14.36 -5.75
CA PHE A 125 -0.56 15.16 -4.94
C PHE A 125 -1.31 16.25 -4.14
N ASP A 126 -2.34 16.84 -4.73
CA ASP A 126 -3.19 17.84 -4.05
C ASP A 126 -4.10 17.24 -2.96
N GLY A 127 -4.24 15.91 -2.89
CA GLY A 127 -4.90 15.21 -1.79
C GLY A 127 -4.16 15.28 -0.46
N THR A 128 -2.89 15.69 -0.45
CA THR A 128 -2.10 15.89 0.79
C THR A 128 -2.29 17.30 1.35
N LYS A 129 -2.08 17.44 2.67
CA LYS A 129 -2.08 18.75 3.34
C LYS A 129 -0.86 19.58 2.94
N LEU A 130 -0.96 20.91 3.03
CA LEU A 130 0.08 21.83 2.58
C LEU A 130 1.47 21.55 3.19
N LEU A 131 1.53 21.33 4.50
CA LEU A 131 2.79 21.00 5.20
C LEU A 131 3.41 19.72 4.64
N SER A 132 2.61 18.69 4.39
CA SER A 132 3.07 17.42 3.81
C SER A 132 3.59 17.61 2.38
N LYS A 133 2.92 18.46 1.58
CA LYS A 133 3.40 18.82 0.25
C LYS A 133 4.78 19.49 0.29
N SER A 134 4.97 20.43 1.20
CA SER A 134 6.26 21.14 1.35
C SER A 134 7.38 20.17 1.75
N ILE A 135 7.11 19.21 2.65
CA ILE A 135 8.06 18.17 3.03
C ILE A 135 8.41 17.29 1.82
N SER A 136 7.41 16.80 1.09
CA SER A 136 7.65 15.95 -0.08
C SER A 136 8.44 16.66 -1.19
N LEU A 137 8.17 17.95 -1.41
CA LEU A 137 8.93 18.77 -2.35
C LEU A 137 10.39 18.95 -1.89
N PHE A 138 10.59 19.24 -0.62
CA PHE A 138 11.93 19.38 -0.05
C PHE A 138 12.72 18.08 -0.14
N GLU A 139 12.15 16.94 0.24
CA GLU A 139 12.77 15.63 0.11
C GLU A 139 13.15 15.34 -1.35
N ASN A 140 12.25 15.62 -2.29
CA ASN A 140 12.54 15.40 -3.71
C ASN A 140 13.69 16.28 -4.19
N ILE A 141 13.73 17.57 -3.84
CA ILE A 141 14.83 18.48 -4.19
C ILE A 141 16.13 17.99 -3.56
N PHE A 142 16.11 17.66 -2.26
CA PHE A 142 17.28 17.20 -1.52
C PHE A 142 17.93 15.97 -2.17
N TRP A 143 17.14 14.92 -2.47
CA TRP A 143 17.67 13.72 -3.08
C TRP A 143 18.08 13.91 -4.56
N ASN A 144 17.52 14.91 -5.26
CA ASN A 144 17.94 15.22 -6.63
C ASN A 144 19.32 15.88 -6.69
N ILE A 145 19.74 16.59 -5.66
CA ILE A 145 21.07 17.24 -5.57
C ILE A 145 22.17 16.21 -5.29
N LEU A 146 21.83 15.05 -4.69
CA LEU A 146 22.77 14.01 -4.28
C LEU A 146 22.87 12.89 -5.33
N PRO A 147 23.85 12.89 -6.24
CA PRO A 147 23.86 11.99 -7.41
C PRO A 147 24.03 10.51 -7.05
N PHE A 148 24.62 10.20 -5.90
CA PHE A 148 24.89 8.81 -5.48
C PHE A 148 23.68 8.10 -4.86
N PHE A 149 22.62 8.81 -4.50
CA PHE A 149 21.46 8.28 -3.79
C PHE A 149 20.28 7.99 -4.73
N LYS A 150 20.52 7.32 -5.85
CA LYS A 150 19.52 7.02 -6.89
C LYS A 150 18.23 6.37 -6.35
N ARG A 151 18.37 5.46 -5.37
CA ARG A 151 17.24 4.80 -4.69
C ARG A 151 16.30 5.83 -4.06
N TYR A 152 16.83 6.68 -3.18
CA TYR A 152 16.03 7.68 -2.46
C TYR A 152 15.39 8.71 -3.40
N LYS A 153 16.10 9.09 -4.47
CA LYS A 153 15.57 9.95 -5.52
C LYS A 153 14.33 9.34 -6.18
N ARG A 154 14.38 8.04 -6.54
CA ARG A 154 13.24 7.36 -7.17
C ARG A 154 12.06 7.24 -6.21
N VAL A 155 12.31 6.88 -4.95
CA VAL A 155 11.31 6.74 -3.89
C VAL A 155 10.63 8.08 -3.60
N ALA A 156 11.41 9.16 -3.40
CA ALA A 156 10.86 10.50 -3.18
C ALA A 156 10.03 11.01 -4.37
N ALA A 157 10.42 10.65 -5.60
CA ALA A 157 9.69 11.04 -6.80
C ALA A 157 8.26 10.46 -6.88
N LEU A 158 7.97 9.33 -6.20
CA LEU A 158 6.61 8.78 -6.13
C LEU A 158 5.65 9.72 -5.41
N LEU A 159 6.10 10.41 -4.35
CA LEU A 159 5.29 11.31 -3.54
C LEU A 159 4.71 12.49 -4.32
N LEU A 160 5.34 12.86 -5.44
CA LEU A 160 4.95 14.01 -6.26
C LEU A 160 4.04 13.61 -7.44
N LYS A 161 3.77 12.31 -7.62
CA LYS A 161 3.01 11.84 -8.77
C LYS A 161 1.54 11.68 -8.46
N ASP A 162 0.72 12.20 -9.36
CA ASP A 162 -0.68 11.82 -9.45
C ASP A 162 -0.77 10.40 -10.03
N LEU A 163 -1.62 9.58 -9.45
CA LEU A 163 -2.05 8.33 -10.08
C LEU A 163 -2.97 8.68 -11.24
N LYS A 164 -2.81 7.99 -12.35
CA LYS A 164 -3.71 8.11 -13.52
C LYS A 164 -5.01 7.32 -13.26
N ILE A 165 -5.66 7.63 -12.13
CA ILE A 165 -6.93 7.02 -11.71
C ILE A 165 -7.99 8.12 -11.71
N ASP A 166 -9.02 7.94 -12.49
CA ASP A 166 -10.17 8.83 -12.55
C ASP A 166 -11.40 8.23 -11.83
N ARG A 167 -12.54 8.94 -11.91
CA ARG A 167 -13.79 8.47 -11.29
C ARG A 167 -14.34 7.21 -11.97
N LYS A 168 -14.11 7.04 -13.27
CA LYS A 168 -14.58 5.87 -14.02
C LYS A 168 -13.79 4.64 -13.58
N ASP A 169 -12.48 4.77 -13.39
CA ASP A 169 -11.64 3.70 -12.89
C ASP A 169 -12.08 3.27 -11.49
N LEU A 170 -12.31 4.22 -10.57
CA LEU A 170 -12.78 3.90 -9.22
C LEU A 170 -14.13 3.18 -9.23
N ARG A 171 -15.06 3.58 -10.13
CA ARG A 171 -16.38 2.93 -10.28
C ARG A 171 -16.29 1.54 -10.88
N SER A 172 -15.21 1.21 -11.60
CA SER A 172 -15.01 -0.12 -12.17
C SER A 172 -14.51 -1.14 -11.15
N ILE A 173 -14.13 -0.72 -9.94
CA ILE A 173 -13.73 -1.62 -8.88
C ILE A 173 -14.97 -2.38 -8.37
N ASP A 174 -14.98 -3.69 -8.62
CA ASP A 174 -16.05 -4.64 -8.26
C ASP A 174 -15.76 -5.41 -6.95
N LYS A 175 -14.80 -4.94 -6.16
CA LYS A 175 -14.37 -5.55 -4.91
C LYS A 175 -14.93 -4.81 -3.70
N LYS A 176 -15.18 -5.55 -2.59
CA LYS A 176 -15.43 -4.92 -1.28
C LYS A 176 -14.18 -4.16 -0.83
N VAL A 177 -14.34 -2.86 -0.53
CA VAL A 177 -13.22 -1.99 -0.14
C VAL A 177 -13.46 -1.34 1.21
N LEU A 178 -12.55 -1.54 2.16
CA LEU A 178 -12.51 -0.77 3.39
C LEU A 178 -11.47 0.35 3.26
N ILE A 179 -11.89 1.58 3.52
CA ILE A 179 -11.00 2.73 3.53
C ILE A 179 -10.91 3.26 4.96
N ILE A 180 -9.68 3.40 5.47
CA ILE A 180 -9.42 3.87 6.84
C ILE A 180 -8.53 5.09 6.77
N VAL A 181 -8.90 6.17 7.47
CA VAL A 181 -8.09 7.40 7.56
C VAL A 181 -8.19 8.02 8.94
N GLY A 182 -7.11 8.62 9.42
CA GLY A 182 -7.12 9.39 10.65
C GLY A 182 -7.75 10.79 10.45
N SER A 183 -8.50 11.31 11.43
CA SER A 183 -9.03 12.68 11.33
C SER A 183 -7.93 13.76 11.36
N ARG A 184 -6.71 13.40 11.81
CA ARG A 184 -5.51 14.24 11.83
C ARG A 184 -4.43 13.73 10.87
N ASP A 185 -4.85 13.03 9.82
CA ASP A 185 -3.96 12.45 8.80
C ASP A 185 -3.24 13.54 8.00
N LEU A 186 -2.12 13.17 7.35
CA LEU A 186 -1.41 13.98 6.36
C LEU A 186 -2.22 14.08 5.06
N ILE A 187 -2.99 13.04 4.76
CA ILE A 187 -3.92 13.03 3.63
C ILE A 187 -5.21 13.75 4.05
N ARG A 188 -5.76 14.55 3.17
CA ARG A 188 -7.01 15.27 3.39
C ARG A 188 -8.19 14.30 3.44
N VAL A 189 -9.00 14.41 4.50
CA VAL A 189 -10.16 13.52 4.69
C VAL A 189 -11.20 13.68 3.57
N ASP A 190 -11.38 14.90 3.03
CA ASP A 190 -12.27 15.16 1.90
C ASP A 190 -11.80 14.47 0.61
N HIS A 191 -10.48 14.41 0.38
CA HIS A 191 -9.90 13.65 -0.73
C HIS A 191 -10.21 12.16 -0.59
N VAL A 192 -10.00 11.58 0.60
CA VAL A 192 -10.30 10.17 0.89
C VAL A 192 -11.81 9.86 0.77
N LYS A 193 -12.67 10.79 1.22
CA LYS A 193 -14.12 10.69 1.02
C LYS A 193 -14.50 10.64 -0.46
N ASN A 194 -13.83 11.45 -1.29
CA ASN A 194 -14.07 11.44 -2.73
C ASN A 194 -13.69 10.09 -3.37
N ILE A 195 -12.57 9.46 -2.93
CA ILE A 195 -12.22 8.11 -3.38
C ILE A 195 -13.34 7.14 -2.99
N ALA A 196 -13.75 7.13 -1.71
CA ALA A 196 -14.78 6.23 -1.20
C ALA A 196 -16.10 6.38 -1.96
N MET A 197 -16.59 7.60 -2.17
CA MET A 197 -17.85 7.86 -2.89
C MET A 197 -17.87 7.37 -4.34
N ASN A 198 -16.71 7.12 -4.95
CA ASN A 198 -16.61 6.63 -6.32
C ASN A 198 -16.33 5.13 -6.44
N ILE A 199 -16.17 4.39 -5.33
CA ILE A 199 -16.08 2.92 -5.32
C ILE A 199 -17.42 2.36 -4.89
N SER A 200 -18.02 1.51 -5.71
CA SER A 200 -19.42 1.06 -5.56
C SER A 200 -19.67 0.31 -4.25
N ASP A 201 -18.78 -0.57 -3.84
CA ASP A 201 -18.86 -1.33 -2.58
C ASP A 201 -17.72 -0.91 -1.66
N SER A 202 -17.84 0.29 -1.09
CA SER A 202 -16.84 0.83 -0.18
C SER A 202 -17.42 1.25 1.16
N ARG A 203 -16.63 1.01 2.23
CA ARG A 203 -16.87 1.52 3.57
C ARG A 203 -15.73 2.44 3.99
N LEU A 204 -16.06 3.66 4.41
CA LEU A 204 -15.09 4.62 4.94
C LEU A 204 -15.17 4.72 6.46
N ILE A 205 -14.03 4.57 7.14
CA ILE A 205 -13.86 4.81 8.57
C ILE A 205 -12.90 5.97 8.78
N VAL A 206 -13.39 7.08 9.34
CA VAL A 206 -12.57 8.21 9.78
C VAL A 206 -12.32 8.08 11.29
N VAL A 207 -11.11 7.68 11.67
CA VAL A 207 -10.76 7.44 13.07
C VAL A 207 -10.45 8.76 13.78
N LYS A 208 -11.29 9.12 14.77
CA LYS A 208 -11.11 10.35 15.55
C LYS A 208 -9.74 10.42 16.24
N LYS A 209 -9.10 11.60 16.19
CA LYS A 209 -7.80 11.91 16.81
C LYS A 209 -6.64 10.98 16.36
N ALA A 210 -6.81 10.20 15.30
CA ALA A 210 -5.74 9.40 14.72
C ALA A 210 -4.95 10.21 13.67
N ASN A 211 -3.66 9.91 13.57
CA ASN A 211 -2.75 10.47 12.57
C ASN A 211 -2.51 9.47 11.41
N HIS A 212 -1.58 9.79 10.53
CA HIS A 212 -1.24 9.00 9.35
C HIS A 212 -0.81 7.55 9.68
N LYS A 213 -0.04 7.34 10.74
CA LYS A 213 0.49 6.03 11.15
C LYS A 213 -0.47 5.28 12.10
N LEU A 214 -1.77 5.24 11.79
CA LEU A 214 -2.81 4.64 12.63
C LEU A 214 -2.50 3.19 13.00
N ALA A 215 -2.11 2.35 12.03
CA ALA A 215 -1.82 0.93 12.25
C ALA A 215 -0.70 0.71 13.29
N ARG A 216 0.26 1.64 13.35
CA ARG A 216 1.38 1.58 14.28
C ARG A 216 1.05 2.13 15.67
N PHE A 217 0.27 3.21 15.76
CA PHE A 217 -0.01 3.88 17.04
C PHE A 217 -1.28 3.39 17.74
N ARG A 218 -2.17 2.70 17.01
CA ARG A 218 -3.39 2.09 17.54
C ARG A 218 -3.62 0.69 16.96
N PRO A 219 -2.66 -0.23 17.14
CA PRO A 219 -2.66 -1.53 16.45
C PRO A 219 -3.89 -2.38 16.78
N GLU A 220 -4.34 -2.41 18.03
CA GLU A 220 -5.52 -3.18 18.45
C GLU A 220 -6.79 -2.72 17.74
N LEU A 221 -7.02 -1.39 17.69
CA LEU A 221 -8.15 -0.81 16.99
C LEU A 221 -8.09 -1.10 15.49
N PHE A 222 -6.88 -0.94 14.91
CA PHE A 222 -6.66 -1.20 13.49
C PHE A 222 -6.89 -2.65 13.13
N ASN A 223 -6.33 -3.58 13.89
CA ASN A 223 -6.49 -5.02 13.69
C ASN A 223 -7.97 -5.43 13.79
N LYS A 224 -8.70 -4.90 14.78
CA LYS A 224 -10.14 -5.16 14.91
C LYS A 224 -10.93 -4.74 13.68
N MET A 225 -10.64 -3.57 13.10
CA MET A 225 -11.31 -3.10 11.88
C MET A 225 -10.95 -3.98 10.67
N VAL A 226 -9.67 -4.35 10.52
CA VAL A 226 -9.17 -5.21 9.44
C VAL A 226 -9.82 -6.58 9.50
N ILE A 227 -9.73 -7.26 10.66
CA ILE A 227 -10.24 -8.62 10.85
C ILE A 227 -11.77 -8.62 10.68
N GLY A 228 -12.46 -7.65 11.29
CA GLY A 228 -13.91 -7.53 11.16
C GLY A 228 -14.35 -7.45 9.71
N PHE A 229 -13.73 -6.56 8.91
CA PHE A 229 -14.05 -6.41 7.49
C PHE A 229 -13.71 -7.64 6.64
N LEU A 230 -12.55 -8.25 6.86
CA LEU A 230 -12.13 -9.38 6.03
C LEU A 230 -12.97 -10.65 6.29
N LYS A 231 -13.50 -10.82 7.52
CA LYS A 231 -14.36 -11.95 7.90
C LYS A 231 -15.85 -11.74 7.63
N GLU A 232 -16.28 -10.57 7.19
CA GLU A 232 -17.66 -10.35 6.73
C GLU A 232 -17.91 -11.13 5.42
N GLU A 233 -19.02 -11.83 5.31
CA GLU A 233 -19.49 -12.53 4.09
C GLU A 233 -19.86 -11.56 2.96
#